data_d666762ec0e868f54e800c6a4712509c
#
_entry.id   d666762ec0e868f54e800c6a4712509c
#
_cell.length_a   1.000
_cell.length_b   1.000
_cell.length_c   1.000
_cell.angle_alpha   90.00
_cell.angle_beta   90.00
_cell.angle_gamma   90.00
#
_symmetry.space_group_name_H-M   'P 1'
#
loop_
_entity.id
_entity.type
_entity.pdbx_description
1 polymer ?
#
loop_
_entity_poly.entity_id
_entity_poly.type
_entity_poly.pdbx_seq_one_letter_code
_entity_poly.pdbx_strand_id
1 'polypeptide(L)'
;MDVLEKLTILTDSAKYDVACTSSGSERPGDETGLGSTVAAGLCHAFAADGRCISLLKVLLSNCCVYDCKYCVNRVTNDVPRAAFTPRELADLTIGFYRRNYIEGLFLSSAVLRSPDYTMEQMIGVLELLRGEYRFRGYIHAKAIPGADPALVARLGLLADRISINIELPSERSLSLLAPDKSKRAILA
;
A
#
# COMPACT_ATOMS: atom_id res chain seq x y z
N MET A 1 -1.34 0.53 20.29
CA MET A 1 -2.06 -0.04 19.13
C MET A 1 -1.34 -1.31 18.72
N ASP A 2 -2.04 -2.42 18.73
CA ASP A 2 -1.46 -3.70 18.30
C ASP A 2 -1.42 -3.85 16.77
N VAL A 3 -0.80 -4.92 16.27
CA VAL A 3 -0.59 -5.14 14.83
C VAL A 3 -1.92 -5.39 14.10
N LEU A 4 -2.91 -6.01 14.75
CA LEU A 4 -4.21 -6.29 14.13
C LEU A 4 -5.08 -5.03 14.04
N GLU A 5 -5.04 -4.17 15.05
CA GLU A 5 -5.67 -2.85 15.00
C GLU A 5 -5.08 -2.00 13.87
N LYS A 6 -3.75 -1.98 13.74
CA LYS A 6 -3.07 -1.30 12.61
C LYS A 6 -3.51 -1.89 11.27
N LEU A 7 -3.58 -3.21 11.15
CA LEU A 7 -4.01 -3.88 9.92
C LEU A 7 -5.41 -3.44 9.50
N THR A 8 -6.37 -3.42 10.43
CA THR A 8 -7.73 -2.99 10.16
C THR A 8 -7.77 -1.57 9.60
N ILE A 9 -7.09 -0.62 10.23
CA ILE A 9 -7.03 0.78 9.79
C ILE A 9 -6.36 0.91 8.42
N LEU A 10 -5.24 0.23 8.22
CA LEU A 10 -4.39 0.42 7.04
C LEU A 10 -4.88 -0.35 5.81
N THR A 11 -5.60 -1.45 5.98
CA THR A 11 -6.31 -2.12 4.87
C THR A 11 -7.57 -1.37 4.47
N ASP A 12 -8.32 -0.83 5.44
CA ASP A 12 -9.48 0.03 5.13
C ASP A 12 -9.05 1.30 4.39
N SER A 13 -7.98 1.94 4.82
CA SER A 13 -7.40 3.10 4.11
C SER A 13 -6.91 2.75 2.71
N ALA A 14 -6.45 1.52 2.47
CA ALA A 14 -5.95 1.07 1.18
C ALA A 14 -7.06 0.84 0.13
N LYS A 15 -8.33 0.71 0.52
CA LYS A 15 -9.45 0.51 -0.43
C LYS A 15 -9.63 1.68 -1.40
N TYR A 16 -9.24 2.87 -0.99
CA TYR A 16 -9.31 4.09 -1.83
C TYR A 16 -8.18 4.18 -2.88
N ASP A 17 -7.23 3.26 -2.86
CA ASP A 17 -6.22 3.15 -3.90
C ASP A 17 -6.79 2.37 -5.09
N VAL A 18 -7.02 3.07 -6.21
CA VAL A 18 -7.70 2.55 -7.40
C VAL A 18 -6.89 1.54 -8.23
N ALA A 19 -5.69 1.17 -7.84
CA ALA A 19 -4.87 0.20 -8.58
C ALA A 19 -5.48 -1.22 -8.63
N CYS A 20 -6.45 -1.52 -7.75
CA CYS A 20 -7.17 -2.79 -7.71
C CYS A 20 -8.61 -2.57 -7.25
N THR A 21 -9.57 -3.24 -7.88
CA THR A 21 -10.96 -3.25 -7.43
C THR A 21 -11.14 -4.34 -6.37
N SER A 22 -11.61 -3.96 -5.18
CA SER A 22 -12.19 -4.91 -4.22
C SER A 22 -13.68 -5.06 -4.50
N SER A 23 -14.27 -6.21 -4.16
CA SER A 23 -15.70 -6.45 -4.37
C SER A 23 -16.62 -5.54 -3.57
N GLY A 24 -16.09 -4.89 -2.52
CA GLY A 24 -16.88 -4.10 -1.57
C GLY A 24 -17.84 -4.91 -0.72
N SER A 25 -17.80 -6.24 -0.81
CA SER A 25 -18.69 -7.13 -0.07
C SER A 25 -18.19 -7.28 1.37
N GLU A 26 -19.11 -7.12 2.33
CA GLU A 26 -18.86 -7.36 3.74
C GLU A 26 -19.94 -8.27 4.31
N ARG A 27 -19.53 -9.32 5.01
CA ARG A 27 -20.41 -10.24 5.72
C ARG A 27 -19.70 -10.73 6.97
N PRO A 28 -20.11 -10.28 8.17
CA PRO A 28 -19.57 -10.81 9.41
C PRO A 28 -19.89 -12.31 9.54
N GLY A 29 -18.97 -13.05 10.12
CA GLY A 29 -19.23 -14.43 10.54
C GLY A 29 -20.22 -14.46 11.68
N ASP A 30 -21.05 -15.50 11.75
CA ASP A 30 -21.97 -15.80 12.84
C ASP A 30 -21.84 -17.27 13.29
N GLU A 31 -22.53 -17.64 14.36
CA GLU A 31 -22.47 -18.99 14.92
C GLU A 31 -23.21 -20.04 14.07
N THR A 32 -23.97 -19.61 13.05
CA THR A 32 -24.86 -20.49 12.26
C THR A 32 -24.26 -20.85 10.90
N GLY A 33 -23.20 -20.16 10.49
CA GLY A 33 -22.58 -20.32 9.17
C GLY A 33 -21.05 -20.49 9.22
N LEU A 34 -20.48 -20.83 8.08
CA LEU A 34 -19.03 -20.92 7.88
C LEU A 34 -18.51 -19.73 7.10
N GLY A 35 -17.44 -19.09 7.61
CA GLY A 35 -16.73 -18.03 6.94
C GLY A 35 -17.24 -16.62 7.22
N SER A 36 -16.43 -15.66 6.84
CA SER A 36 -16.73 -14.23 6.87
C SER A 36 -16.13 -13.55 5.66
N THR A 37 -16.66 -12.39 5.28
CA THR A 37 -16.14 -11.59 4.17
C THR A 37 -15.88 -10.17 4.65
N VAL A 38 -14.70 -9.64 4.36
CA VAL A 38 -14.29 -8.27 4.67
C VAL A 38 -14.06 -7.51 3.36
N ALA A 39 -14.57 -6.27 3.31
CA ALA A 39 -14.51 -5.45 2.10
C ALA A 39 -13.11 -4.94 1.74
N ALA A 40 -12.13 -5.05 2.63
CA ALA A 40 -10.79 -4.52 2.47
C ALA A 40 -9.69 -5.56 2.73
N GLY A 41 -8.46 -5.26 2.33
CA GLY A 41 -7.27 -6.04 2.67
C GLY A 41 -6.79 -7.02 1.60
N LEU A 42 -7.63 -7.40 0.64
CA LEU A 42 -7.22 -8.25 -0.47
C LEU A 42 -7.43 -7.57 -1.81
N CYS A 43 -6.50 -7.79 -2.72
CA CYS A 43 -6.66 -7.47 -4.13
C CYS A 43 -6.08 -8.60 -4.99
N HIS A 44 -6.32 -8.54 -6.29
CA HIS A 44 -5.92 -9.57 -7.21
C HIS A 44 -5.05 -8.99 -8.33
N ALA A 45 -4.03 -9.73 -8.73
CA ALA A 45 -3.26 -9.50 -9.94
C ALA A 45 -3.36 -10.75 -10.82
N PHE A 46 -3.19 -10.59 -12.12
CA PHE A 46 -3.17 -11.71 -13.04
C PHE A 46 -1.73 -11.96 -13.52
N ALA A 47 -1.28 -13.18 -13.43
CA ALA A 47 -0.02 -13.62 -14.01
C ALA A 47 -0.16 -13.74 -15.55
N ALA A 48 0.96 -13.80 -16.26
CA ALA A 48 0.97 -13.92 -17.71
C ALA A 48 0.29 -15.21 -18.23
N ASP A 49 0.23 -16.25 -17.40
CA ASP A 49 -0.46 -17.50 -17.68
C ASP A 49 -1.97 -17.48 -17.33
N GLY A 50 -2.51 -16.31 -16.95
CA GLY A 50 -3.92 -16.11 -16.63
C GLY A 50 -4.33 -16.48 -15.21
N ARG A 51 -3.40 -16.97 -14.36
CA ARG A 51 -3.71 -17.26 -12.95
C ARG A 51 -3.99 -15.98 -12.19
N CYS A 52 -5.00 -16.04 -11.32
CA CYS A 52 -5.30 -14.99 -10.36
C CYS A 52 -4.37 -15.13 -9.13
N ILE A 53 -3.70 -14.07 -8.76
CA ILE A 53 -2.80 -13.99 -7.61
C ILE A 53 -3.45 -13.11 -6.54
N SER A 54 -3.67 -13.67 -5.36
CA SER A 54 -4.26 -12.96 -4.21
C SER A 54 -3.17 -12.18 -3.45
N LEU A 55 -3.35 -10.87 -3.32
CA LEU A 55 -2.37 -9.98 -2.67
C LEU A 55 -2.96 -9.38 -1.39
N LEU A 56 -2.15 -9.33 -0.32
CA LEU A 56 -2.43 -8.44 0.80
C LEU A 56 -2.30 -7.00 0.32
N LYS A 57 -3.40 -6.25 0.30
CA LYS A 57 -3.40 -4.83 -0.07
C LYS A 57 -3.43 -3.98 1.20
N VAL A 58 -2.35 -3.28 1.44
CA VAL A 58 -2.17 -2.54 2.69
C VAL A 58 -1.33 -1.28 2.49
N LEU A 59 -1.60 -0.25 3.29
CA LEU A 59 -0.69 0.89 3.44
C LEU A 59 0.37 0.59 4.50
N LEU A 60 1.61 1.03 4.26
CA LEU A 60 2.61 1.11 5.33
C LEU A 60 2.17 2.10 6.41
N SER A 61 1.60 3.22 5.99
CA SER A 61 1.03 4.23 6.87
C SER A 61 -0.08 5.02 6.18
N ASN A 62 -1.08 5.45 6.95
CA ASN A 62 -2.06 6.46 6.51
C ASN A 62 -1.83 7.84 7.17
N CYS A 63 -0.75 8.00 7.96
CA CYS A 63 -0.31 9.30 8.43
C CYS A 63 0.33 10.07 7.27
N CYS A 64 -0.35 11.10 6.76
CA CYS A 64 0.14 11.88 5.63
C CYS A 64 0.53 13.30 6.09
N VAL A 65 1.60 13.84 5.50
CA VAL A 65 1.99 15.25 5.68
C VAL A 65 1.35 16.17 4.65
N TYR A 66 0.73 15.62 3.59
CA TYR A 66 0.10 16.37 2.51
C TYR A 66 -1.40 16.58 2.73
N ASP A 67 -1.93 17.67 2.16
CA ASP A 67 -3.36 18.00 2.22
C ASP A 67 -4.07 17.92 0.86
N CYS A 68 -3.89 16.82 0.15
CA CYS A 68 -4.58 16.60 -1.13
C CYS A 68 -6.10 16.53 -0.92
N LYS A 69 -6.86 17.49 -1.47
CA LYS A 69 -8.30 17.69 -1.19
C LYS A 69 -9.19 16.49 -1.51
N TYR A 70 -8.76 15.63 -2.41
CA TYR A 70 -9.48 14.40 -2.81
C TYR A 70 -9.10 13.17 -1.96
N CYS A 71 -8.10 13.26 -1.09
CA CYS A 71 -7.57 12.11 -0.36
C CYS A 71 -8.20 11.99 1.03
N VAL A 72 -8.69 10.78 1.36
CA VAL A 72 -9.22 10.48 2.69
C VAL A 72 -8.15 10.58 3.77
N ASN A 73 -6.89 10.29 3.42
CA ASN A 73 -5.74 10.29 4.34
C ASN A 73 -5.01 11.64 4.40
N ARG A 74 -5.57 12.73 3.86
CA ARG A 74 -4.95 14.05 3.96
C ARG A 74 -4.77 14.48 5.41
N VAL A 75 -3.78 15.31 5.68
CA VAL A 75 -3.39 15.69 7.06
C VAL A 75 -4.53 16.32 7.86
N THR A 76 -5.41 17.09 7.19
CA THR A 76 -6.53 17.79 7.85
C THR A 76 -7.76 16.94 8.14
N ASN A 77 -7.84 15.69 7.62
CA ASN A 77 -8.96 14.80 7.93
C ASN A 77 -8.77 14.13 9.28
N ASP A 78 -9.85 14.11 10.06
CA ASP A 78 -9.93 13.39 11.33
C ASP A 78 -10.33 11.93 11.07
N VAL A 79 -9.33 11.10 10.82
CA VAL A 79 -9.49 9.65 10.61
C VAL A 79 -8.51 8.88 11.48
N PRO A 80 -8.83 7.67 11.91
CA PRO A 80 -7.89 6.81 12.65
C PRO A 80 -6.56 6.68 11.90
N ARG A 81 -5.46 6.93 12.60
CA ARG A 81 -4.11 6.93 12.03
C ARG A 81 -3.29 5.77 12.57
N ALA A 82 -2.57 5.11 11.67
CA ALA A 82 -1.65 4.04 12.00
C ALA A 82 -0.43 4.05 11.10
N ALA A 83 0.65 3.43 11.57
CA ALA A 83 1.84 3.15 10.79
C ALA A 83 2.43 1.83 11.26
N PHE A 84 2.80 0.98 10.31
CA PHE A 84 3.66 -0.18 10.57
C PHE A 84 5.12 0.22 10.59
N THR A 85 5.89 -0.44 11.42
CA THR A 85 7.33 -0.54 11.17
C THR A 85 7.58 -1.52 10.01
N PRO A 86 8.73 -1.42 9.30
CA PRO A 86 9.08 -2.38 8.26
C PRO A 86 9.03 -3.83 8.76
N ARG A 87 9.48 -4.09 9.98
CA ARG A 87 9.46 -5.41 10.61
C ARG A 87 8.05 -5.93 10.82
N GLU A 88 7.17 -5.14 11.44
CA GLU A 88 5.78 -5.56 11.67
C GLU A 88 5.07 -5.96 10.37
N LEU A 89 5.25 -5.19 9.31
CA LEU A 89 4.59 -5.47 8.03
C LEU A 89 5.19 -6.68 7.31
N ALA A 90 6.51 -6.86 7.39
CA ALA A 90 7.17 -8.03 6.83
C ALA A 90 6.72 -9.33 7.56
N ASP A 91 6.71 -9.32 8.90
CA ASP A 91 6.27 -10.45 9.73
C ASP A 91 4.81 -10.82 9.45
N LEU A 92 3.94 -9.81 9.35
CA LEU A 92 2.52 -9.97 9.03
C LEU A 92 2.33 -10.60 7.64
N THR A 93 3.05 -10.11 6.64
CA THR A 93 2.99 -10.62 5.26
C THR A 93 3.41 -12.10 5.21
N ILE A 94 4.51 -12.45 5.85
CA ILE A 94 4.97 -13.84 5.93
C ILE A 94 4.02 -14.73 6.71
N GLY A 95 3.43 -14.20 7.81
CA GLY A 95 2.41 -14.90 8.58
C GLY A 95 1.19 -15.29 7.74
N PHE A 96 0.69 -14.39 6.91
CA PHE A 96 -0.44 -14.64 6.00
C PHE A 96 -0.06 -15.56 4.84
N TYR A 97 1.12 -15.39 4.26
CA TYR A 97 1.60 -16.25 3.21
C TYR A 97 1.75 -17.72 3.66
N ARG A 98 2.33 -17.94 4.84
CA ARG A 98 2.49 -19.31 5.42
C ARG A 98 1.16 -20.00 5.71
N ARG A 99 0.09 -19.23 5.93
CA ARG A 99 -1.27 -19.75 6.14
C ARG A 99 -2.07 -19.88 4.86
N ASN A 100 -1.47 -19.65 3.69
CA ASN A 100 -2.13 -19.66 2.38
C ASN A 100 -3.29 -18.64 2.24
N TYR A 101 -3.25 -17.53 2.98
CA TYR A 101 -4.25 -16.48 2.83
C TYR A 101 -3.95 -15.55 1.65
N ILE A 102 -2.67 -15.39 1.31
CA ILE A 102 -2.19 -14.55 0.23
C ILE A 102 -1.04 -15.22 -0.52
N GLU A 103 -0.82 -14.81 -1.76
CA GLU A 103 0.31 -15.21 -2.60
C GLU A 103 1.32 -14.09 -2.79
N GLY A 104 0.98 -12.87 -2.35
CA GLY A 104 1.87 -11.73 -2.47
C GLY A 104 1.40 -10.50 -1.69
N LEU A 105 2.10 -9.40 -1.93
CA LEU A 105 1.90 -8.11 -1.26
C LEU A 105 1.65 -7.00 -2.28
N PHE A 106 0.62 -6.19 -2.07
CA PHE A 106 0.46 -4.87 -2.68
C PHE A 106 0.73 -3.81 -1.60
N LEU A 107 1.89 -3.16 -1.70
CA LEU A 107 2.34 -2.16 -0.74
C LEU A 107 2.23 -0.75 -1.30
N SER A 108 1.54 0.11 -0.56
CA SER A 108 1.44 1.54 -0.82
C SER A 108 1.67 2.29 0.51
N SER A 109 1.68 3.61 0.50
CA SER A 109 1.76 4.42 1.70
C SER A 109 1.23 5.83 1.48
N ALA A 110 0.72 6.46 2.53
CA ALA A 110 0.69 7.91 2.62
C ALA A 110 2.14 8.44 2.82
N VAL A 111 2.35 9.72 2.55
CA VAL A 111 3.67 10.34 2.74
C VAL A 111 3.85 10.70 4.21
N LEU A 112 4.71 9.97 4.91
CA LEU A 112 5.02 10.19 6.31
C LEU A 112 5.75 11.55 6.49
N ARG A 113 7.01 11.59 6.77
CA ARG A 113 7.79 12.82 7.01
C ARG A 113 8.19 13.52 5.71
N SER A 114 8.61 12.71 4.73
CA SER A 114 9.01 13.12 3.38
C SER A 114 8.82 11.96 2.40
N PRO A 115 8.83 12.22 1.08
CA PRO A 115 8.83 11.16 0.08
C PRO A 115 9.98 10.16 0.28
N ASP A 116 11.20 10.64 0.46
CA ASP A 116 12.40 9.80 0.62
C ASP A 116 12.33 8.94 1.88
N TYR A 117 12.00 9.54 3.03
CA TYR A 117 11.82 8.79 4.27
C TYR A 117 10.78 7.66 4.11
N THR A 118 9.67 7.97 3.44
CA THR A 118 8.61 6.98 3.22
C THR A 118 9.08 5.86 2.30
N MET A 119 9.81 6.20 1.23
CA MET A 119 10.42 5.21 0.32
C MET A 119 11.43 4.32 1.04
N GLU A 120 12.28 4.88 1.90
CA GLU A 120 13.23 4.10 2.71
C GLU A 120 12.52 3.09 3.62
N GLN A 121 11.41 3.49 4.26
CA GLN A 121 10.61 2.57 5.07
C GLN A 121 9.97 1.46 4.22
N MET A 122 9.45 1.77 3.04
CA MET A 122 8.90 0.78 2.10
C MET A 122 9.98 -0.18 1.60
N ILE A 123 11.14 0.35 1.23
CA ILE A 123 12.31 -0.45 0.83
C ILE A 123 12.71 -1.40 1.96
N GLY A 124 12.74 -0.92 3.20
CA GLY A 124 13.03 -1.74 4.38
C GLY A 124 12.09 -2.94 4.54
N VAL A 125 10.80 -2.79 4.22
CA VAL A 125 9.85 -3.93 4.18
C VAL A 125 10.29 -4.95 3.12
N LEU A 126 10.58 -4.49 1.91
CA LEU A 126 10.94 -5.37 0.80
C LEU A 126 12.30 -6.07 1.03
N GLU A 127 13.26 -5.37 1.62
CA GLU A 127 14.57 -5.95 1.99
C GLU A 127 14.43 -7.06 3.03
N LEU A 128 13.61 -6.86 4.05
CA LEU A 128 13.29 -7.91 5.00
C LEU A 128 12.63 -9.11 4.31
N LEU A 129 11.65 -8.87 3.45
CA LEU A 129 10.97 -9.94 2.73
C LEU A 129 11.93 -10.70 1.81
N ARG A 130 12.69 -10.01 0.95
CA ARG A 130 13.57 -10.63 -0.04
C ARG A 130 14.84 -11.24 0.58
N GLY A 131 15.45 -10.52 1.53
CA GLY A 131 16.71 -10.92 2.17
C GLY A 131 16.50 -11.93 3.30
N GLU A 132 15.91 -11.49 4.41
CA GLU A 132 15.79 -12.30 5.62
C GLU A 132 14.81 -13.47 5.44
N TYR A 133 13.58 -13.20 4.96
CA TYR A 133 12.56 -14.23 4.77
C TYR A 133 12.71 -15.03 3.47
N ARG A 134 13.58 -14.59 2.56
CA ARG A 134 13.75 -15.19 1.22
C ARG A 134 12.41 -15.38 0.49
N PHE A 135 11.49 -14.43 0.72
CA PHE A 135 10.17 -14.45 0.15
C PHE A 135 10.23 -14.32 -1.37
N ARG A 136 9.64 -15.27 -2.09
CA ARG A 136 9.59 -15.32 -3.56
C ARG A 136 8.19 -15.07 -4.11
N GLY A 137 7.22 -14.74 -3.24
CA GLY A 137 5.88 -14.33 -3.65
C GLY A 137 5.89 -12.99 -4.38
N TYR A 138 4.80 -12.69 -5.06
CA TYR A 138 4.65 -11.48 -5.87
C TYR A 138 4.59 -10.22 -5.00
N ILE A 139 5.35 -9.20 -5.37
CA ILE A 139 5.34 -7.89 -4.71
C ILE A 139 5.05 -6.79 -5.73
N HIS A 140 3.91 -6.11 -5.55
CA HIS A 140 3.61 -4.87 -6.23
C HIS A 140 3.80 -3.72 -5.23
N ALA A 141 4.72 -2.81 -5.51
CA ALA A 141 4.97 -1.62 -4.70
C ALA A 141 4.58 -0.35 -5.45
N LYS A 142 3.92 0.57 -4.75
CA LYS A 142 3.53 1.86 -5.30
C LYS A 142 4.54 2.91 -4.87
N ALA A 143 5.37 3.37 -5.81
CA ALA A 143 6.38 4.39 -5.56
C ALA A 143 5.75 5.71 -5.09
N ILE A 144 6.44 6.39 -4.19
CA ILE A 144 6.02 7.69 -3.66
C ILE A 144 6.45 8.80 -4.63
N PRO A 145 5.51 9.61 -5.15
CA PRO A 145 5.85 10.71 -6.04
C PRO A 145 6.79 11.72 -5.37
N GLY A 146 7.83 12.12 -6.08
CA GLY A 146 8.81 13.09 -5.60
C GLY A 146 9.91 12.52 -4.72
N ALA A 147 10.02 11.19 -4.60
CA ALA A 147 11.16 10.54 -3.98
C ALA A 147 12.38 10.56 -4.91
N ASP A 148 13.58 10.47 -4.33
CA ASP A 148 14.83 10.37 -5.07
C ASP A 148 14.78 9.21 -6.08
N PRO A 149 15.14 9.43 -7.36
CA PRO A 149 15.17 8.38 -8.39
C PRO A 149 16.01 7.15 -7.99
N ALA A 150 17.07 7.32 -7.21
CA ALA A 150 17.87 6.19 -6.72
C ALA A 150 17.07 5.30 -5.77
N LEU A 151 16.19 5.87 -4.93
CA LEU A 151 15.29 5.11 -4.07
C LEU A 151 14.21 4.40 -4.90
N VAL A 152 13.68 5.05 -5.94
CA VAL A 152 12.72 4.42 -6.86
C VAL A 152 13.37 3.23 -7.58
N ALA A 153 14.59 3.40 -8.08
CA ALA A 153 15.35 2.30 -8.71
C ALA A 153 15.59 1.15 -7.73
N ARG A 154 15.99 1.44 -6.48
CA ARG A 154 16.20 0.43 -5.43
C ARG A 154 14.91 -0.33 -5.09
N LEU A 155 13.78 0.37 -4.98
CA LEU A 155 12.46 -0.28 -4.81
C LEU A 155 12.16 -1.22 -5.97
N GLY A 156 12.44 -0.79 -7.21
CA GLY A 156 12.21 -1.55 -8.44
C GLY A 156 13.02 -2.84 -8.53
N LEU A 157 14.23 -2.89 -7.95
CA LEU A 157 15.04 -4.10 -7.88
C LEU A 157 14.48 -5.17 -6.93
N LEU A 158 13.66 -4.76 -5.96
CA LEU A 158 13.08 -5.63 -4.94
C LEU A 158 11.64 -6.06 -5.25
N ALA A 159 10.91 -5.27 -6.05
CA ALA A 159 9.52 -5.51 -6.42
C ALA A 159 9.42 -6.21 -7.78
N ASP A 160 8.37 -7.01 -7.98
CA ASP A 160 8.05 -7.58 -9.30
C ASP A 160 7.33 -6.56 -10.19
N ARG A 161 6.66 -5.59 -9.57
CA ARG A 161 6.00 -4.48 -10.24
C ARG A 161 6.08 -3.23 -9.39
N ILE A 162 6.37 -2.12 -10.04
CA ILE A 162 6.18 -0.80 -9.45
C ILE A 162 5.13 -0.01 -10.23
N SER A 163 4.45 0.88 -9.56
CA SER A 163 3.52 1.84 -10.16
C SER A 163 3.60 3.18 -9.45
N ILE A 164 3.18 4.23 -10.11
CA ILE A 164 3.09 5.57 -9.55
C ILE A 164 1.78 6.21 -9.97
N ASN A 165 1.17 7.00 -9.10
CA ASN A 165 0.00 7.79 -9.44
C ASN A 165 0.40 9.06 -10.18
N ILE A 166 -0.16 9.27 -11.37
CA ILE A 166 -0.06 10.56 -12.08
C ILE A 166 -0.93 11.63 -11.41
N GLU A 167 -1.85 11.21 -10.54
CA GLU A 167 -2.79 12.01 -9.74
C GLU A 167 -3.83 12.70 -10.62
N LEU A 168 -3.53 13.88 -11.16
CA LEU A 168 -4.45 14.69 -11.94
C LEU A 168 -3.88 15.00 -13.33
N PRO A 169 -4.70 15.24 -14.35
CA PRO A 169 -4.23 15.37 -15.73
C PRO A 169 -3.40 16.64 -15.98
N SER A 170 -3.67 17.73 -15.26
CA SER A 170 -3.02 19.03 -15.49
C SER A 170 -2.29 19.55 -14.27
N GLU A 171 -1.24 20.34 -14.47
CA GLU A 171 -0.53 21.07 -13.41
C GLU A 171 -1.46 22.01 -12.66
N ARG A 172 -2.35 22.68 -13.38
CA ARG A 172 -3.36 23.58 -12.79
C ARG A 172 -4.30 22.85 -11.84
N SER A 173 -4.79 21.68 -12.23
CA SER A 173 -5.65 20.86 -11.36
C SER A 173 -4.86 20.36 -10.15
N LEU A 174 -3.60 19.98 -10.36
CA LEU A 174 -2.72 19.49 -9.30
C LEU A 174 -2.45 20.60 -8.26
N SER A 175 -2.10 21.81 -8.69
CA SER A 175 -1.85 22.94 -7.78
C SER A 175 -3.08 23.35 -6.96
N LEU A 176 -4.29 23.17 -7.50
CA LEU A 176 -5.54 23.47 -6.79
C LEU A 176 -5.96 22.40 -5.79
N LEU A 177 -5.74 21.12 -6.11
CA LEU A 177 -6.27 19.99 -5.35
C LEU A 177 -5.21 19.22 -4.55
N ALA A 178 -3.95 19.34 -4.90
CA ALA A 178 -2.82 18.71 -4.23
C ALA A 178 -1.58 19.63 -4.28
N PRO A 179 -1.60 20.79 -3.58
CA PRO A 179 -0.59 21.82 -3.69
C PRO A 179 0.82 21.38 -3.32
N ASP A 180 0.93 20.32 -2.50
CA ASP A 180 2.21 19.74 -2.10
C ASP A 180 2.86 18.86 -3.19
N LYS A 181 2.20 18.67 -4.34
CA LYS A 181 2.66 17.82 -5.46
C LYS A 181 2.86 18.64 -6.73
N SER A 182 3.81 18.22 -7.57
CA SER A 182 4.02 18.79 -8.90
C SER A 182 4.19 17.70 -9.95
N LYS A 183 3.79 17.97 -11.19
CA LYS A 183 4.00 17.04 -12.31
C LYS A 183 5.47 16.72 -12.51
N ARG A 184 6.33 17.72 -12.35
CA ARG A 184 7.78 17.53 -12.47
C ARG A 184 8.29 16.50 -11.47
N ALA A 185 7.87 16.58 -10.20
CA ALA A 185 8.27 15.63 -9.16
C ALA A 185 7.64 14.23 -9.34
N ILE A 186 6.47 14.14 -9.99
CA ILE A 186 5.82 12.85 -10.25
C ILE A 186 6.46 12.11 -11.44
N LEU A 187 6.97 12.85 -12.43
CA LEU A 187 7.46 12.29 -13.70
C LEU A 187 8.99 12.23 -13.80
N ALA A 188 9.72 12.73 -12.78
CA ALA A 188 11.17 12.64 -12.71
C ALA A 188 11.60 11.22 -12.30
#